data_02a32b2017579d5cc4c50a341e4b551a
#
_entry.id   02a32b2017579d5cc4c50a341e4b551a
#
_cell.length_a   1.000
_cell.length_b   1.000
_cell.length_c   1.000
_cell.angle_alpha   90.00
_cell.angle_beta   90.00
_cell.angle_gamma   90.00
#
_symmetry.space_group_name_H-M   'P 1'
#
loop_
_entity.id
_entity.type
_entity.pdbx_description
1 polymer ?
#
loop_
_entity_poly.entity_id
_entity_poly.type
_entity_poly.pdbx_seq_one_letter_code
_entity_poly.pdbx_strand_id
1 'polypeptide(L)'
;MSQLYFANWESLRAHPIPQWYDDAKVGIFIHWGPYSVPAYASPSFQLGEIPTEYDWYTNNPYAEWYANSVRVGKGPTYEHHIKTYGKDFPYERFTDMWKAENWDPQQWASLFKQAGAKYVVLVTKHHDGFCLFPSKYTDFSTTSRGPMRNITGELTQAVRDAQMKMGLYYSGYYNWTFYDEPVFSKANCRSYCPPTYAYADFVYSQCKELIDTYQPSLFWNDIGWPEVGEDALKHLLAHYYNSNEDPVVNDRFSGFYLSLIHISEPTRPY
;
A
#
# COMPACT_ATOMS: atom_id res chain seq x y z
N MET A 1 8.27 -30.89 -10.79
CA MET A 1 7.63 -29.91 -11.70
C MET A 1 6.86 -28.95 -10.80
N SER A 2 7.11 -27.65 -10.89
CA SER A 2 6.33 -26.64 -10.16
C SER A 2 4.88 -26.68 -10.67
N GLN A 3 3.92 -26.61 -9.74
CA GLN A 3 2.49 -26.54 -10.09
C GLN A 3 2.25 -25.28 -10.91
N LEU A 4 1.55 -25.39 -12.06
CA LEU A 4 1.15 -24.25 -12.86
C LEU A 4 -0.24 -23.74 -12.41
N TYR A 5 -0.38 -22.43 -12.21
CA TYR A 5 -1.62 -21.79 -11.83
C TYR A 5 -2.30 -21.12 -13.02
N PHE A 6 -3.62 -21.29 -13.12
CA PHE A 6 -4.46 -20.71 -14.16
C PHE A 6 -5.28 -19.53 -13.64
N ALA A 7 -5.70 -18.65 -14.55
CA ALA A 7 -6.45 -17.43 -14.21
C ALA A 7 -7.94 -17.74 -13.88
N ASN A 8 -8.16 -18.61 -12.89
CA ASN A 8 -9.47 -18.92 -12.33
C ASN A 8 -9.35 -19.17 -10.82
N TRP A 9 -10.44 -18.93 -10.09
CA TRP A 9 -10.44 -18.99 -8.64
C TRP A 9 -10.15 -20.38 -8.08
N GLU A 10 -10.54 -21.45 -8.77
CA GLU A 10 -10.30 -22.83 -8.35
C GLU A 10 -8.78 -23.10 -8.31
N SER A 11 -8.08 -22.79 -9.38
CA SER A 11 -6.63 -22.95 -9.48
C SER A 11 -5.88 -22.03 -8.49
N LEU A 12 -6.29 -20.76 -8.39
CA LEU A 12 -5.64 -19.79 -7.51
C LEU A 12 -5.79 -20.13 -6.03
N ARG A 13 -6.95 -20.66 -5.62
CA ARG A 13 -7.19 -21.09 -4.24
C ARG A 13 -6.42 -22.36 -3.86
N ALA A 14 -5.92 -23.10 -4.82
CA ALA A 14 -5.08 -24.28 -4.58
C ALA A 14 -3.62 -23.93 -4.24
N HIS A 15 -3.23 -22.65 -4.33
CA HIS A 15 -1.90 -22.20 -3.94
C HIS A 15 -1.71 -22.34 -2.42
N PRO A 16 -0.71 -23.10 -1.95
CA PRO A 16 -0.50 -23.30 -0.51
C PRO A 16 0.14 -22.07 0.13
N ILE A 17 -0.01 -21.93 1.43
CA ILE A 17 0.80 -21.00 2.21
C ILE A 17 2.23 -21.56 2.25
N PRO A 18 3.25 -20.84 1.76
CA PRO A 18 4.61 -21.32 1.79
C PRO A 18 5.15 -21.43 3.22
N GLN A 19 5.92 -22.49 3.48
CA GLN A 19 6.47 -22.77 4.81
C GLN A 19 7.29 -21.60 5.36
N TRP A 20 8.03 -20.88 4.49
CA TRP A 20 8.81 -19.71 4.92
C TRP A 20 7.95 -18.66 5.63
N TYR A 21 6.68 -18.50 5.20
CA TYR A 21 5.78 -17.50 5.79
C TYR A 21 5.29 -17.97 7.16
N ASP A 22 4.92 -19.23 7.29
CA ASP A 22 4.55 -19.82 8.59
C ASP A 22 5.69 -19.74 9.60
N ASP A 23 6.93 -19.89 9.16
CA ASP A 23 8.13 -19.84 10.02
C ASP A 23 8.56 -18.42 10.34
N ALA A 24 8.16 -17.42 9.56
CA ALA A 24 8.67 -16.06 9.62
C ALA A 24 8.34 -15.32 10.92
N LYS A 25 7.20 -15.56 11.54
CA LYS A 25 6.66 -14.98 12.81
C LYS A 25 6.75 -13.46 12.97
N VAL A 26 7.86 -12.81 12.55
CA VAL A 26 8.08 -11.37 12.68
C VAL A 26 8.41 -10.77 11.31
N GLY A 27 7.62 -9.78 10.92
CA GLY A 27 7.86 -8.94 9.74
C GLY A 27 7.78 -7.46 10.10
N ILE A 28 8.38 -6.62 9.28
CA ILE A 28 8.31 -5.16 9.41
C ILE A 28 7.43 -4.63 8.28
N PHE A 29 6.43 -3.81 8.63
CA PHE A 29 5.58 -3.12 7.67
C PHE A 29 5.90 -1.62 7.71
N ILE A 30 6.13 -0.99 6.53
CA ILE A 30 6.62 0.38 6.45
C ILE A 30 5.61 1.24 5.69
N HIS A 31 5.01 2.21 6.39
CA HIS A 31 4.31 3.34 5.80
C HIS A 31 5.25 4.55 5.80
N TRP A 32 5.69 4.98 4.62
CA TRP A 32 6.59 6.11 4.44
C TRP A 32 6.34 6.77 3.08
N GLY A 33 6.27 8.09 3.06
CA GLY A 33 5.92 8.82 1.84
C GLY A 33 5.72 10.31 2.11
N PRO A 34 5.06 11.05 1.20
CA PRO A 34 4.82 12.49 1.34
C PRO A 34 4.12 12.90 2.63
N TYR A 35 3.23 12.06 3.15
CA TYR A 35 2.53 12.27 4.42
C TYR A 35 3.46 12.27 5.65
N SER A 36 4.70 11.81 5.50
CA SER A 36 5.73 11.91 6.54
C SER A 36 6.31 13.32 6.67
N VAL A 37 6.05 14.22 5.72
CA VAL A 37 6.48 15.61 5.79
C VAL A 37 5.65 16.38 6.81
N PRO A 38 4.30 16.44 6.71
CA PRO A 38 3.49 17.03 7.78
C PRO A 38 3.55 16.20 9.06
N ALA A 39 3.77 14.89 8.97
CA ALA A 39 3.90 13.95 10.08
C ALA A 39 2.83 14.18 11.17
N TYR A 40 1.60 14.44 10.73
CA TYR A 40 0.50 14.80 11.61
C TYR A 40 -0.72 13.92 11.39
N ALA A 41 -1.31 13.47 12.47
CA ALA A 41 -2.63 12.85 12.52
C ALA A 41 -3.35 13.29 13.79
N SER A 42 -4.68 13.22 13.78
CA SER A 42 -5.46 13.54 14.97
C SER A 42 -5.18 12.55 16.10
N PRO A 43 -4.80 12.98 17.30
CA PRO A 43 -4.63 12.09 18.45
C PRO A 43 -5.97 11.69 19.10
N SER A 44 -7.09 11.88 18.42
CA SER A 44 -8.43 11.92 18.98
C SER A 44 -8.95 10.57 19.48
N PHE A 45 -8.28 9.45 19.16
CA PHE A 45 -8.78 8.13 19.53
C PHE A 45 -7.73 7.28 20.21
N GLN A 46 -8.19 6.54 21.23
CA GLN A 46 -7.43 5.41 21.73
C GLN A 46 -7.55 4.22 20.75
N LEU A 47 -6.53 3.41 20.69
CA LEU A 47 -6.54 2.20 19.90
C LEU A 47 -7.73 1.31 20.32
N GLY A 48 -8.65 1.04 19.40
CA GLY A 48 -9.87 0.26 19.65
C GLY A 48 -11.15 1.07 19.86
N GLU A 49 -11.08 2.39 20.04
CA GLU A 49 -12.27 3.24 19.99
C GLU A 49 -12.60 3.57 18.54
N ILE A 50 -13.74 3.07 18.05
CA ILE A 50 -14.27 3.44 16.74
C ILE A 50 -15.46 4.35 16.98
N PRO A 51 -15.30 5.68 16.80
CA PRO A 51 -16.42 6.59 16.86
C PRO A 51 -17.37 6.38 15.68
N THR A 52 -18.41 7.20 15.58
CA THR A 52 -19.27 7.21 14.40
C THR A 52 -18.43 7.33 13.13
N GLU A 53 -18.88 6.74 12.02
CA GLU A 53 -18.13 6.72 10.76
C GLU A 53 -17.62 8.09 10.32
N TYR A 54 -18.50 9.08 10.47
CA TYR A 54 -18.17 10.45 10.11
C TYR A 54 -17.05 11.04 10.96
N ASP A 55 -17.10 10.81 12.27
CA ASP A 55 -16.08 11.30 13.20
C ASP A 55 -14.72 10.64 12.91
N TRP A 56 -14.71 9.37 12.52
CA TRP A 56 -13.48 8.67 12.16
C TRP A 56 -12.78 9.31 10.95
N TYR A 57 -13.50 9.62 9.87
CA TYR A 57 -12.90 10.23 8.69
C TYR A 57 -12.45 11.67 8.93
N THR A 58 -13.19 12.43 9.74
CA THR A 58 -12.85 13.80 10.11
C THR A 58 -11.65 13.88 11.05
N ASN A 59 -11.54 12.90 11.96
CA ASN A 59 -10.50 12.85 12.99
C ASN A 59 -9.56 11.66 12.79
N ASN A 60 -9.29 11.30 11.55
CA ASN A 60 -8.50 10.11 11.21
C ASN A 60 -7.13 10.11 11.91
N PRO A 61 -6.80 9.04 12.67
CA PRO A 61 -5.55 8.97 13.45
C PRO A 61 -4.34 8.50 12.63
N TYR A 62 -4.50 8.30 11.31
CA TYR A 62 -3.43 7.81 10.45
C TYR A 62 -2.85 8.92 9.58
N ALA A 63 -1.54 9.15 9.68
CA ALA A 63 -0.85 10.19 8.92
C ALA A 63 -0.91 9.95 7.39
N GLU A 64 -0.97 8.72 6.94
CA GLU A 64 -1.12 8.36 5.53
C GLU A 64 -2.49 8.73 4.93
N TRP A 65 -3.47 9.05 5.79
CA TRP A 65 -4.77 9.60 5.38
C TRP A 65 -4.79 11.14 5.37
N TYR A 66 -3.67 11.80 5.60
CA TYR A 66 -3.56 13.27 5.71
C TYR A 66 -4.23 14.00 4.54
N ALA A 67 -3.94 13.59 3.30
CA ALA A 67 -4.53 14.20 2.10
C ALA A 67 -6.06 14.16 2.12
N ASN A 68 -6.66 13.01 2.47
CA ASN A 68 -8.09 12.87 2.60
C ASN A 68 -8.65 13.72 3.76
N SER A 69 -7.99 13.70 4.91
CA SER A 69 -8.43 14.47 6.09
C SER A 69 -8.43 15.98 5.83
N VAL A 70 -7.49 16.47 5.02
CA VAL A 70 -7.50 17.88 4.58
C VAL A 70 -8.66 18.14 3.61
N ARG A 71 -8.94 17.24 2.67
CA ARG A 71 -10.04 17.37 1.71
C ARG A 71 -11.43 17.36 2.36
N VAL A 72 -11.58 16.70 3.51
CA VAL A 72 -12.84 16.74 4.30
C VAL A 72 -13.19 18.19 4.70
N GLY A 73 -12.23 19.09 4.79
CA GLY A 73 -12.45 20.53 4.98
C GLY A 73 -12.82 20.92 6.40
N LYS A 74 -12.63 20.05 7.37
CA LYS A 74 -12.84 20.29 8.80
C LYS A 74 -12.12 19.25 9.66
N GLY A 75 -12.06 19.51 10.96
CA GLY A 75 -11.41 18.64 11.94
C GLY A 75 -9.94 18.96 12.18
N PRO A 76 -9.31 18.29 13.16
CA PRO A 76 -7.98 18.65 13.65
C PRO A 76 -6.88 18.67 12.59
N THR A 77 -6.89 17.72 11.67
CA THR A 77 -5.88 17.65 10.59
C THR A 77 -6.03 18.80 9.60
N TYR A 78 -7.27 19.16 9.25
CA TYR A 78 -7.55 20.31 8.39
C TYR A 78 -7.14 21.63 9.06
N GLU A 79 -7.50 21.82 10.33
CA GLU A 79 -7.13 23.00 11.10
C GLU A 79 -5.61 23.14 11.26
N HIS A 80 -4.92 22.01 11.53
CA HIS A 80 -3.46 21.96 11.57
C HIS A 80 -2.85 22.36 10.22
N HIS A 81 -3.39 21.84 9.13
CA HIS A 81 -2.91 22.14 7.78
C HIS A 81 -3.01 23.63 7.46
N ILE A 82 -4.19 24.23 7.68
CA ILE A 82 -4.39 25.65 7.43
C ILE A 82 -3.46 26.51 8.28
N LYS A 83 -3.33 26.20 9.56
CA LYS A 83 -2.48 26.94 10.48
C LYS A 83 -1.01 26.87 10.13
N THR A 84 -0.54 25.71 9.64
CA THR A 84 0.88 25.43 9.43
C THR A 84 1.34 25.80 8.01
N TYR A 85 0.52 25.50 7.02
CA TYR A 85 0.89 25.62 5.60
C TYR A 85 0.06 26.65 4.83
N GLY A 86 -1.11 27.01 5.34
CA GLY A 86 -2.07 27.89 4.67
C GLY A 86 -3.15 27.12 3.90
N LYS A 87 -4.29 27.79 3.67
CA LYS A 87 -5.47 27.18 3.06
C LYS A 87 -5.23 26.69 1.63
N ASP A 88 -4.41 27.40 0.89
CA ASP A 88 -4.18 27.14 -0.55
C ASP A 88 -2.94 26.28 -0.81
N PHE A 89 -2.37 25.68 0.25
CA PHE A 89 -1.20 24.80 0.12
C PHE A 89 -1.66 23.40 -0.30
N PRO A 90 -1.35 22.94 -1.52
CA PRO A 90 -1.80 21.64 -2.00
C PRO A 90 -0.94 20.50 -1.44
N TYR A 91 -1.56 19.33 -1.21
CA TYR A 91 -0.88 18.13 -0.70
C TYR A 91 0.33 17.71 -1.56
N GLU A 92 0.24 17.88 -2.87
CA GLU A 92 1.28 17.51 -3.82
C GLU A 92 2.61 18.24 -3.59
N ARG A 93 2.60 19.39 -2.89
CA ARG A 93 3.83 20.09 -2.50
C ARG A 93 4.65 19.29 -1.48
N PHE A 94 4.02 18.42 -0.70
CA PHE A 94 4.76 17.54 0.21
C PHE A 94 5.62 16.52 -0.54
N THR A 95 5.25 16.13 -1.76
CA THR A 95 6.10 15.25 -2.58
C THR A 95 7.43 15.91 -2.93
N ASP A 96 7.41 17.23 -3.21
CA ASP A 96 8.62 17.99 -3.51
C ASP A 96 9.45 18.31 -2.25
N MET A 97 8.80 18.39 -1.09
CA MET A 97 9.45 18.63 0.20
C MET A 97 10.07 17.37 0.78
N TRP A 98 9.54 16.21 0.44
CA TRP A 98 10.06 14.91 0.93
C TRP A 98 11.34 14.54 0.19
N LYS A 99 12.51 14.85 0.78
CA LYS A 99 13.82 14.63 0.16
C LYS A 99 14.49 13.32 0.53
N ALA A 100 14.04 12.68 1.62
CA ALA A 100 14.65 11.45 2.14
C ALA A 100 16.18 11.59 2.35
N GLU A 101 16.64 12.72 2.92
CA GLU A 101 18.05 13.07 3.05
C GLU A 101 18.85 12.03 3.84
N ASN A 102 18.22 11.40 4.82
CA ASN A 102 18.84 10.40 5.68
C ASN A 102 18.50 8.96 5.21
N TRP A 103 18.10 8.78 3.95
CA TRP A 103 17.77 7.48 3.42
C TRP A 103 19.01 6.58 3.26
N ASP A 104 19.07 5.55 4.08
CA ASP A 104 20.08 4.50 4.03
C ASP A 104 19.39 3.13 4.12
N PRO A 105 19.08 2.50 2.97
CA PRO A 105 18.36 1.22 2.95
C PRO A 105 19.17 0.08 3.58
N GLN A 106 20.49 0.12 3.55
CA GLN A 106 21.37 -0.88 4.17
C GLN A 106 21.30 -0.79 5.70
N GLN A 107 21.32 0.42 6.24
CA GLN A 107 21.15 0.65 7.67
C GLN A 107 19.76 0.16 8.14
N TRP A 108 18.70 0.48 7.36
CA TRP A 108 17.36 0.02 7.67
C TRP A 108 17.27 -1.51 7.67
N ALA A 109 17.75 -2.16 6.61
CA ALA A 109 17.74 -3.62 6.51
C ALA A 109 18.54 -4.28 7.65
N SER A 110 19.68 -3.72 8.01
CA SER A 110 20.49 -4.18 9.15
C SER A 110 19.71 -4.09 10.47
N LEU A 111 19.06 -2.96 10.73
CA LEU A 111 18.22 -2.76 11.92
C LEU A 111 17.05 -3.75 11.98
N PHE A 112 16.35 -3.97 10.87
CA PHE A 112 15.26 -4.93 10.81
C PHE A 112 15.72 -6.35 11.08
N LYS A 113 16.86 -6.73 10.51
CA LYS A 113 17.48 -8.04 10.76
C LYS A 113 17.85 -8.22 12.22
N GLN A 114 18.44 -7.20 12.86
CA GLN A 114 18.78 -7.22 14.28
C GLN A 114 17.54 -7.32 15.18
N ALA A 115 16.41 -6.70 14.77
CA ALA A 115 15.12 -6.84 15.44
C ALA A 115 14.48 -8.23 15.27
N GLY A 116 15.08 -9.13 14.49
CA GLY A 116 14.59 -10.49 14.28
C GLY A 116 13.62 -10.65 13.12
N ALA A 117 13.41 -9.60 12.32
CA ALA A 117 12.51 -9.69 11.16
C ALA A 117 12.99 -10.74 10.15
N LYS A 118 12.04 -11.40 9.52
CA LYS A 118 12.26 -12.38 8.45
C LYS A 118 11.81 -11.84 7.08
N TYR A 119 10.91 -10.88 7.09
CA TYR A 119 10.44 -10.18 5.89
C TYR A 119 10.14 -8.71 6.18
N VAL A 120 10.13 -7.93 5.13
CA VAL A 120 9.80 -6.49 5.16
C VAL A 120 8.75 -6.21 4.10
N VAL A 121 7.74 -5.41 4.40
CA VAL A 121 6.74 -4.94 3.45
C VAL A 121 6.83 -3.43 3.34
N LEU A 122 7.14 -2.92 2.16
CA LEU A 122 7.13 -1.48 1.88
C LEU A 122 5.82 -1.08 1.20
N VAL A 123 5.22 0.00 1.67
CA VAL A 123 4.15 0.68 0.94
C VAL A 123 4.73 1.33 -0.30
N THR A 124 4.50 0.73 -1.47
CA THR A 124 5.04 1.23 -2.75
C THR A 124 4.17 2.32 -3.36
N LYS A 125 2.86 2.28 -3.12
CA LYS A 125 1.88 3.32 -3.42
C LYS A 125 0.74 3.24 -2.44
N HIS A 126 0.49 4.31 -1.68
CA HIS A 126 -0.68 4.44 -0.82
C HIS A 126 -1.87 5.06 -1.57
N HIS A 127 -2.93 5.42 -0.88
CA HIS A 127 -4.15 6.02 -1.44
C HIS A 127 -3.92 7.38 -2.09
N ASP A 128 -2.87 8.11 -1.69
CA ASP A 128 -2.47 9.38 -2.28
C ASP A 128 -1.97 9.27 -3.74
N GLY A 129 -1.72 8.05 -4.19
CA GLY A 129 -1.29 7.76 -5.56
C GLY A 129 0.20 7.97 -5.83
N PHE A 130 0.99 8.44 -4.83
CA PHE A 130 2.41 8.67 -5.01
C PHE A 130 3.20 7.36 -4.99
N CYS A 131 3.93 7.09 -6.10
CA CYS A 131 4.68 5.85 -6.28
C CYS A 131 6.11 5.98 -5.74
N LEU A 132 6.53 5.05 -4.88
CA LEU A 132 7.90 4.95 -4.38
C LEU A 132 8.84 4.18 -5.34
N PHE A 133 8.40 4.01 -6.57
CA PHE A 133 9.12 3.31 -7.64
C PHE A 133 8.92 4.04 -8.98
N PRO A 134 9.82 3.88 -9.95
CA PRO A 134 9.60 4.37 -11.30
C PRO A 134 8.43 3.61 -11.94
N SER A 135 7.40 4.31 -12.34
CA SER A 135 6.25 3.72 -13.02
C SER A 135 6.15 4.25 -14.45
N LYS A 136 5.84 3.37 -15.40
CA LYS A 136 5.57 3.74 -16.80
C LYS A 136 4.19 4.37 -16.99
N TYR A 137 3.35 4.32 -15.95
CA TYR A 137 1.93 4.70 -16.01
C TYR A 137 1.64 6.04 -15.32
N THR A 138 2.61 6.62 -14.62
CA THR A 138 2.50 7.93 -13.98
C THR A 138 3.85 8.54 -13.69
N ASP A 139 3.95 9.87 -13.82
CA ASP A 139 5.11 10.65 -13.37
C ASP A 139 5.02 11.06 -11.89
N PHE A 140 3.93 10.69 -11.21
CA PHE A 140 3.75 10.99 -9.81
C PHE A 140 4.50 9.96 -8.94
N SER A 141 5.82 10.08 -8.94
CA SER A 141 6.73 9.09 -8.34
C SER A 141 8.00 9.69 -7.76
N THR A 142 8.68 8.92 -6.91
CA THR A 142 9.97 9.31 -6.28
C THR A 142 11.11 9.48 -7.27
N THR A 143 10.99 9.01 -8.49
CA THR A 143 12.00 9.21 -9.54
C THR A 143 11.78 10.49 -10.34
N SER A 144 10.59 11.09 -10.23
CA SER A 144 10.23 12.34 -10.90
C SER A 144 10.09 13.51 -9.93
N ARG A 145 9.87 13.26 -8.65
CA ARG A 145 9.69 14.25 -7.59
C ARG A 145 10.35 13.81 -6.28
N GLY A 146 10.65 14.79 -5.42
CA GLY A 146 11.14 14.57 -4.07
C GLY A 146 12.54 13.98 -4.03
N PRO A 147 12.72 12.71 -3.62
CA PRO A 147 14.04 12.09 -3.46
C PRO A 147 14.81 11.90 -4.75
N MET A 148 14.14 11.87 -5.91
CA MET A 148 14.71 11.55 -7.23
C MET A 148 15.43 10.20 -7.24
N ARG A 149 14.84 9.18 -6.56
CA ARG A 149 15.41 7.85 -6.35
C ARG A 149 14.37 6.75 -6.47
N ASN A 150 14.81 5.54 -6.82
CA ASN A 150 13.98 4.33 -6.77
C ASN A 150 14.01 3.72 -5.35
N ILE A 151 13.23 4.30 -4.43
CA ILE A 151 13.16 3.86 -3.03
C ILE A 151 12.81 2.36 -2.92
N THR A 152 11.83 1.90 -3.69
CA THR A 152 11.41 0.49 -3.70
C THR A 152 12.54 -0.43 -4.14
N GLY A 153 13.25 -0.10 -5.21
CA GLY A 153 14.35 -0.92 -5.71
C GLY A 153 15.52 -0.98 -4.74
N GLU A 154 15.91 0.17 -4.20
CA GLU A 154 17.01 0.26 -3.24
C GLU A 154 16.74 -0.54 -1.96
N LEU A 155 15.52 -0.42 -1.39
CA LEU A 155 15.16 -1.21 -0.21
C LEU A 155 15.06 -2.70 -0.54
N THR A 156 14.50 -3.06 -1.71
CA THR A 156 14.40 -4.45 -2.14
C THR A 156 15.77 -5.12 -2.16
N GLN A 157 16.77 -4.44 -2.72
CA GLN A 157 18.14 -4.96 -2.77
C GLN A 157 18.72 -5.11 -1.37
N ALA A 158 18.63 -4.08 -0.53
CA ALA A 158 19.18 -4.10 0.83
C ALA A 158 18.54 -5.19 1.72
N VAL A 159 17.22 -5.38 1.62
CA VAL A 159 16.49 -6.42 2.36
C VAL A 159 16.94 -7.83 1.94
N ARG A 160 17.14 -8.05 0.64
CA ARG A 160 17.63 -9.32 0.11
C ARG A 160 19.08 -9.59 0.47
N ASP A 161 19.92 -8.57 0.42
CA ASP A 161 21.34 -8.68 0.84
C ASP A 161 21.45 -9.04 2.33
N ALA A 162 20.52 -8.56 3.15
CA ALA A 162 20.36 -8.95 4.54
C ALA A 162 19.66 -10.32 4.74
N GLN A 163 19.42 -11.08 3.67
CA GLN A 163 18.78 -12.40 3.69
C GLN A 163 17.36 -12.40 4.33
N MET A 164 16.60 -11.36 4.07
CA MET A 164 15.17 -11.29 4.39
C MET A 164 14.33 -11.33 3.11
N LYS A 165 13.07 -11.75 3.24
CA LYS A 165 12.10 -11.73 2.15
C LYS A 165 11.56 -10.30 1.97
N MET A 166 11.40 -9.86 0.72
CA MET A 166 10.82 -8.54 0.40
C MET A 166 9.37 -8.66 -0.02
N GLY A 167 8.53 -7.91 0.65
CA GLY A 167 7.13 -7.72 0.32
C GLY A 167 6.84 -6.31 -0.17
N LEU A 168 5.84 -6.17 -1.03
CA LEU A 168 5.37 -4.89 -1.56
C LEU A 168 3.88 -4.73 -1.26
N TYR A 169 3.53 -3.56 -0.71
CA TYR A 169 2.15 -3.14 -0.54
C TYR A 169 1.73 -2.24 -1.70
N TYR A 170 0.50 -2.39 -2.13
CA TYR A 170 -0.13 -1.53 -3.12
C TYR A 170 -1.59 -1.25 -2.75
N SER A 171 -2.01 0.02 -2.79
CA SER A 171 -3.41 0.38 -2.66
C SER A 171 -4.13 0.22 -3.99
N GLY A 172 -4.86 -0.89 -4.14
CA GLY A 172 -5.54 -1.22 -5.40
C GLY A 172 -6.88 -0.50 -5.57
N TYR A 173 -7.60 -0.24 -4.49
CA TYR A 173 -8.96 0.31 -4.55
C TYR A 173 -8.98 1.83 -4.58
N TYR A 174 -8.18 2.49 -3.73
CA TYR A 174 -8.11 3.94 -3.67
C TYR A 174 -6.92 4.49 -4.43
N ASN A 175 -7.18 5.56 -5.18
CA ASN A 175 -6.17 6.46 -5.70
C ASN A 175 -6.76 7.87 -5.77
N TRP A 176 -6.40 8.71 -4.83
CA TRP A 176 -6.93 10.06 -4.69
C TRP A 176 -6.49 11.03 -5.78
N THR A 177 -5.62 10.62 -6.72
CA THR A 177 -5.32 11.39 -7.93
C THR A 177 -6.41 11.25 -9.00
N PHE A 178 -7.33 10.28 -8.85
CA PHE A 178 -8.46 10.07 -9.75
C PHE A 178 -9.76 10.71 -9.24
N TYR A 179 -9.76 11.29 -8.04
CA TYR A 179 -10.94 11.90 -7.40
C TYR A 179 -10.59 13.14 -6.61
N ASP A 180 -11.43 14.15 -6.71
CA ASP A 180 -11.36 15.37 -5.92
C ASP A 180 -12.17 15.30 -4.61
N GLU A 181 -13.18 14.46 -4.58
CA GLU A 181 -14.09 14.31 -3.44
C GLU A 181 -13.44 13.55 -2.27
N PRO A 182 -13.62 13.99 -1.01
CA PRO A 182 -13.09 13.28 0.14
C PRO A 182 -13.88 12.02 0.48
N VAL A 183 -13.22 11.00 0.97
CA VAL A 183 -13.87 9.86 1.63
C VAL A 183 -14.24 10.28 3.04
N PHE A 184 -15.53 10.30 3.38
CA PHE A 184 -16.05 10.73 4.67
C PHE A 184 -17.08 9.79 5.31
N SER A 185 -17.39 8.66 4.67
CA SER A 185 -18.26 7.63 5.22
C SER A 185 -18.02 6.28 4.55
N LYS A 186 -18.41 5.18 5.20
CA LYS A 186 -18.39 3.85 4.57
C LYS A 186 -19.37 3.76 3.37
N ALA A 187 -20.44 4.52 3.40
CA ALA A 187 -21.39 4.54 2.31
C ALA A 187 -20.78 5.10 1.04
N ASN A 188 -19.96 6.15 1.15
CA ASN A 188 -19.29 6.74 -0.01
C ASN A 188 -17.91 6.14 -0.30
N CYS A 189 -17.30 5.38 0.61
CA CYS A 189 -16.00 4.79 0.35
C CYS A 189 -16.00 3.82 -0.84
N ARG A 190 -17.09 3.11 -1.09
CA ARG A 190 -17.23 2.22 -2.25
C ARG A 190 -17.43 2.96 -3.57
N SER A 191 -17.84 4.23 -3.53
CA SER A 191 -18.04 5.07 -4.73
C SER A 191 -16.72 5.65 -5.25
N TYR A 192 -15.62 5.52 -4.48
CA TYR A 192 -14.32 6.14 -4.78
C TYR A 192 -13.32 5.23 -5.49
N CYS A 193 -13.68 3.98 -5.77
CA CYS A 193 -12.97 3.24 -6.80
C CYS A 193 -13.57 3.62 -8.15
N PRO A 194 -12.77 4.14 -9.11
CA PRO A 194 -13.31 4.38 -10.45
C PRO A 194 -13.93 3.10 -11.00
N PRO A 195 -15.23 3.03 -11.26
CA PRO A 195 -15.86 1.86 -11.86
C PRO A 195 -15.56 1.83 -13.38
N THR A 196 -14.31 2.10 -13.75
CA THR A 196 -13.87 2.20 -15.14
C THR A 196 -12.80 1.18 -15.45
N TYR A 197 -12.88 0.58 -16.62
CA TYR A 197 -11.84 -0.31 -17.13
C TYR A 197 -10.48 0.39 -17.20
N ALA A 198 -10.44 1.68 -17.53
CA ALA A 198 -9.19 2.45 -17.57
C ALA A 198 -8.47 2.48 -16.21
N TYR A 199 -9.20 2.59 -15.10
CA TYR A 199 -8.61 2.53 -13.76
C TYR A 199 -8.18 1.09 -13.41
N ALA A 200 -9.01 0.11 -13.73
CA ALA A 200 -8.66 -1.29 -13.50
C ALA A 200 -7.40 -1.69 -14.27
N ASP A 201 -7.26 -1.24 -15.52
CA ASP A 201 -6.07 -1.45 -16.36
C ASP A 201 -4.84 -0.72 -15.78
N PHE A 202 -5.02 0.48 -15.24
CA PHE A 202 -3.96 1.22 -14.55
C PHE A 202 -3.44 0.45 -13.34
N VAL A 203 -4.35 -0.01 -12.47
CA VAL A 203 -4.01 -0.79 -11.27
C VAL A 203 -3.33 -2.11 -11.66
N TYR A 204 -3.90 -2.86 -12.60
CA TYR A 204 -3.31 -4.09 -13.12
C TYR A 204 -1.88 -3.86 -13.64
N SER A 205 -1.71 -2.83 -14.45
CA SER A 205 -0.44 -2.53 -15.10
C SER A 205 0.66 -2.15 -14.10
N GLN A 206 0.34 -1.31 -13.10
CA GLN A 206 1.29 -0.98 -12.04
C GLN A 206 1.61 -2.18 -11.14
N CYS A 207 0.62 -2.99 -10.77
CA CYS A 207 0.85 -4.20 -9.99
C CYS A 207 1.73 -5.21 -10.76
N LYS A 208 1.46 -5.39 -12.06
CA LYS A 208 2.28 -6.24 -12.91
C LYS A 208 3.71 -5.71 -13.04
N GLU A 209 3.88 -4.40 -13.21
CA GLU A 209 5.19 -3.73 -13.23
C GLU A 209 5.99 -3.99 -11.93
N LEU A 210 5.34 -3.89 -10.77
CA LEU A 210 5.96 -4.19 -9.47
C LEU A 210 6.38 -5.67 -9.37
N ILE A 211 5.51 -6.58 -9.78
CA ILE A 211 5.78 -8.03 -9.76
C ILE A 211 6.95 -8.36 -10.67
N ASP A 212 6.92 -7.91 -11.92
CA ASP A 212 7.94 -8.21 -12.93
C ASP A 212 9.32 -7.61 -12.57
N THR A 213 9.30 -6.39 -12.01
CA THR A 213 10.54 -5.66 -11.73
C THR A 213 11.21 -6.12 -10.45
N TYR A 214 10.42 -6.32 -9.39
CA TYR A 214 10.97 -6.56 -8.05
C TYR A 214 10.79 -7.99 -7.55
N GLN A 215 9.97 -8.79 -8.21
CA GLN A 215 9.70 -10.20 -7.83
C GLN A 215 9.49 -10.37 -6.33
N PRO A 216 8.48 -9.70 -5.72
CA PRO A 216 8.29 -9.74 -4.28
C PRO A 216 7.92 -11.14 -3.80
N SER A 217 8.37 -11.50 -2.59
CA SER A 217 7.94 -12.74 -1.93
C SER A 217 6.54 -12.63 -1.31
N LEU A 218 6.11 -11.40 -1.01
CA LEU A 218 4.77 -11.09 -0.51
C LEU A 218 4.21 -9.89 -1.29
N PHE A 219 3.00 -10.00 -1.82
CA PHE A 219 2.30 -8.91 -2.46
C PHE A 219 1.03 -8.58 -1.68
N TRP A 220 1.02 -7.40 -1.05
CA TRP A 220 -0.05 -6.94 -0.17
C TRP A 220 -0.94 -5.93 -0.87
N ASN A 221 -2.19 -6.28 -1.15
CA ASN A 221 -3.18 -5.30 -1.60
C ASN A 221 -3.92 -4.70 -0.42
N ASP A 222 -4.44 -3.49 -0.58
CA ASP A 222 -5.26 -2.84 0.46
C ASP A 222 -6.58 -2.32 -0.07
N ILE A 223 -7.59 -2.32 0.83
CA ILE A 223 -8.99 -1.90 0.67
C ILE A 223 -9.79 -2.78 -0.32
N GLY A 224 -9.18 -3.40 -1.31
CA GLY A 224 -9.83 -4.21 -2.32
C GLY A 224 -9.26 -3.99 -3.71
N TRP A 225 -9.97 -4.51 -4.71
CA TRP A 225 -9.62 -4.44 -6.12
C TRP A 225 -10.77 -3.80 -6.91
N PRO A 226 -10.53 -3.07 -8.03
CA PRO A 226 -11.59 -2.54 -8.88
C PRO A 226 -12.53 -3.65 -9.35
N GLU A 227 -13.84 -3.51 -9.08
CA GLU A 227 -14.83 -4.55 -9.37
C GLU A 227 -14.87 -4.92 -10.86
N VAL A 228 -14.74 -3.94 -11.75
CA VAL A 228 -14.69 -4.16 -13.21
C VAL A 228 -13.42 -4.87 -13.68
N GLY A 229 -12.44 -5.04 -12.80
CA GLY A 229 -11.12 -5.65 -13.08
C GLY A 229 -10.95 -7.06 -12.55
N GLU A 230 -12.02 -7.79 -12.20
CA GLU A 230 -11.89 -9.13 -11.59
C GLU A 230 -11.15 -10.14 -12.49
N ASP A 231 -11.40 -10.13 -13.80
CA ASP A 231 -10.69 -11.03 -14.72
C ASP A 231 -9.22 -10.65 -14.82
N ALA A 232 -8.88 -9.37 -14.87
CA ALA A 232 -7.51 -8.89 -14.85
C ALA A 232 -6.80 -9.31 -13.54
N LEU A 233 -7.49 -9.28 -12.40
CA LEU A 233 -6.96 -9.76 -11.13
C LEU A 233 -6.60 -11.24 -11.17
N LYS A 234 -7.47 -12.10 -11.72
CA LYS A 234 -7.17 -13.54 -11.85
C LYS A 234 -5.92 -13.78 -12.70
N HIS A 235 -5.77 -13.05 -13.80
CA HIS A 235 -4.57 -13.09 -14.63
C HIS A 235 -3.33 -12.59 -13.90
N LEU A 236 -3.44 -11.50 -13.13
CA LEU A 236 -2.33 -10.97 -12.34
C LEU A 236 -1.85 -11.98 -11.29
N LEU A 237 -2.78 -12.59 -10.55
CA LEU A 237 -2.44 -13.57 -9.50
C LEU A 237 -1.84 -14.85 -10.10
N ALA A 238 -2.38 -15.35 -11.22
CA ALA A 238 -1.79 -16.48 -11.93
C ALA A 238 -0.37 -16.17 -12.42
N HIS A 239 -0.16 -14.98 -12.99
CA HIS A 239 1.17 -14.52 -13.39
C HIS A 239 2.12 -14.45 -12.18
N TYR A 240 1.69 -13.86 -11.07
CA TYR A 240 2.49 -13.74 -9.86
C TYR A 240 2.89 -15.11 -9.29
N TYR A 241 1.95 -16.05 -9.18
CA TYR A 241 2.23 -17.39 -8.67
C TYR A 241 3.13 -18.22 -9.58
N ASN A 242 3.08 -17.99 -10.88
CA ASN A 242 3.91 -18.73 -11.84
C ASN A 242 5.30 -18.12 -12.05
N SER A 243 5.50 -16.85 -11.73
CA SER A 243 6.76 -16.13 -12.00
C SER A 243 7.65 -15.94 -10.78
N ASN A 244 7.11 -16.15 -9.57
CA ASN A 244 7.83 -15.91 -8.32
C ASN A 244 8.05 -17.23 -7.55
N GLU A 245 9.12 -17.28 -6.76
CA GLU A 245 9.42 -18.43 -5.90
C GLU A 245 8.64 -18.31 -4.58
N ASP A 246 7.76 -19.29 -4.32
CA ASP A 246 6.94 -19.38 -3.11
C ASP A 246 6.24 -18.04 -2.72
N PRO A 247 5.48 -17.44 -3.66
CA PRO A 247 4.88 -16.12 -3.44
C PRO A 247 3.70 -16.20 -2.48
N VAL A 248 3.42 -15.08 -1.82
CA VAL A 248 2.33 -14.92 -0.84
C VAL A 248 1.52 -13.67 -1.16
N VAL A 249 0.19 -13.77 -1.06
CA VAL A 249 -0.72 -12.63 -1.11
C VAL A 249 -1.57 -12.55 0.14
N ASN A 250 -2.07 -11.37 0.50
CA ASN A 250 -3.09 -11.23 1.54
C ASN A 250 -4.52 -11.42 0.98
N ASP A 251 -5.51 -11.44 1.86
CA ASP A 251 -6.93 -11.66 1.54
C ASP A 251 -7.67 -10.42 0.99
N ARG A 252 -6.99 -9.27 0.85
CA ARG A 252 -7.62 -7.99 0.48
C ARG A 252 -7.66 -7.71 -1.03
N PHE A 253 -7.42 -8.71 -1.89
CA PHE A 253 -7.49 -8.52 -3.34
C PHE A 253 -8.92 -8.46 -3.89
N SER A 254 -9.85 -9.18 -3.29
CA SER A 254 -11.26 -9.12 -3.66
C SER A 254 -12.13 -9.35 -2.43
N GLY A 255 -13.40 -8.92 -2.49
CA GLY A 255 -14.41 -9.30 -1.50
C GLY A 255 -14.74 -10.81 -1.49
N PHE A 256 -14.11 -11.59 -2.35
CA PHE A 256 -14.13 -13.04 -2.34
C PHE A 256 -12.92 -13.49 -1.54
N TYR A 257 -13.17 -14.09 -0.40
CA TYR A 257 -12.17 -14.71 0.45
C TYR A 257 -11.30 -15.67 -0.37
N LEU A 258 -10.16 -15.18 -0.83
CA LEU A 258 -9.04 -16.04 -1.11
C LEU A 258 -8.66 -16.58 0.28
N SER A 259 -9.01 -17.81 0.56
CA SER A 259 -8.67 -18.50 1.83
C SER A 259 -7.16 -18.74 1.92
N LEU A 260 -6.37 -17.95 1.25
CA LEU A 260 -4.98 -18.22 0.95
C LEU A 260 -4.04 -17.77 2.02
N ILE A 261 -4.41 -16.79 2.81
CA ILE A 261 -3.66 -16.40 3.99
C ILE A 261 -4.63 -15.68 4.91
N HIS A 262 -4.88 -16.26 6.04
CA HIS A 262 -5.34 -15.52 7.19
C HIS A 262 -4.19 -14.64 7.73
N ILE A 263 -3.64 -13.75 6.88
CA ILE A 263 -3.08 -12.52 7.39
C ILE A 263 -4.28 -11.61 7.67
N SER A 264 -5.12 -12.04 8.58
CA SER A 264 -5.84 -11.08 9.37
C SER A 264 -4.75 -10.29 10.08
N GLU A 265 -4.78 -8.97 9.99
CA GLU A 265 -4.20 -8.16 11.06
C GLU A 265 -4.57 -8.86 12.36
N PRO A 266 -3.63 -9.01 13.31
CA PRO A 266 -3.98 -9.61 14.59
C PRO A 266 -5.27 -8.96 15.01
N THR A 267 -6.33 -9.76 15.14
CA THR A 267 -7.66 -9.28 15.46
C THR A 267 -7.48 -8.35 16.63
N ARG A 268 -7.59 -7.06 16.37
CA ARG A 268 -7.65 -6.09 17.46
C ARG A 268 -8.82 -6.58 18.29
N PRO A 269 -8.64 -6.91 19.57
CA PRO A 269 -9.78 -7.24 20.40
C PRO A 269 -10.73 -6.06 20.32
N TYR A 270 -11.93 -6.34 19.82
CA TYR A 270 -13.00 -5.36 19.75
C TYR A 270 -13.39 -4.94 21.16
#